data_675b48d74a09bdcc939548851c836bb8
#
_entry.id   675b48d74a09bdcc939548851c836bb8
#
_cell.length_a   1.000
_cell.length_b   1.000
_cell.length_c   1.000
_cell.angle_alpha   90.00
_cell.angle_beta   90.00
_cell.angle_gamma   90.00
#
_symmetry.space_group_name_H-M   'P 1'
#
loop_
_entity.id
_entity.type
_entity.pdbx_description
1 polymer ?
#
loop_
_entity_poly.entity_id
_entity_poly.type
_entity_poly.pdbx_seq_one_letter_code
_entity_poly.pdbx_strand_id
1 'polypeptide(L)'
;PSNLLFYEDPDYGFVLNALVKGPKSVTNVHDHGPSWTLYGVLNGGEHIERFSRVDDNPTEEGPAELKTNGEFDVVPGYIDVVPPWEIHQEANGNHRTIGFIVRSQRSGTFKQYRYDIENGDIASYNGPTQIPYDLV
;
A
#
# COMPACT_ATOMS: atom_id res chain seq x y z
N PRO A 1 -0.79 -4.46 12.19
CA PRO A 1 0.18 -5.01 11.22
C PRO A 1 1.60 -4.56 11.54
N SER A 2 2.57 -5.40 11.25
CA SER A 2 3.99 -5.08 11.38
C SER A 2 4.59 -4.86 10.01
N ASN A 3 5.33 -3.77 9.85
CA ASN A 3 6.04 -3.42 8.63
C ASN A 3 7.55 -3.49 8.90
N LEU A 4 8.20 -4.53 8.38
CA LEU A 4 9.60 -4.86 8.66
C LEU A 4 10.49 -4.42 7.50
N LEU A 5 11.45 -3.54 7.78
CA LEU A 5 12.43 -3.08 6.79
C LEU A 5 13.66 -3.97 6.82
N PHE A 6 13.93 -4.68 5.74
CA PHE A 6 15.08 -5.58 5.61
C PHE A 6 16.29 -4.91 4.96
N TYR A 7 16.05 -4.04 3.99
CA TYR A 7 17.10 -3.43 3.21
C TYR A 7 16.65 -2.06 2.67
N GLU A 8 17.54 -1.11 2.71
CA GLU A 8 17.42 0.17 2.01
C GLU A 8 18.67 0.39 1.18
N ASP A 9 18.50 0.58 -0.13
CA ASP A 9 19.62 0.75 -1.03
C ASP A 9 20.26 2.13 -0.86
N PRO A 10 21.59 2.20 -0.58
CA PRO A 10 22.24 3.47 -0.31
C PRO A 10 22.44 4.35 -1.55
N ASP A 11 22.39 3.77 -2.75
CA ASP A 11 22.66 4.49 -3.99
C ASP A 11 21.36 4.97 -4.66
N TYR A 12 20.33 4.13 -4.70
CA TYR A 12 19.09 4.36 -5.42
C TYR A 12 17.87 4.55 -4.52
N GLY A 13 17.98 4.22 -3.23
CA GLY A 13 16.95 4.49 -2.24
C GLY A 13 15.74 3.52 -2.26
N PHE A 14 15.73 2.49 -3.09
CA PHE A 14 14.68 1.49 -3.02
C PHE A 14 14.79 0.66 -1.75
N VAL A 15 13.68 0.10 -1.31
CA VAL A 15 13.62 -0.69 -0.09
C VAL A 15 13.02 -2.06 -0.33
N LEU A 16 13.46 -3.02 0.48
CA LEU A 16 12.86 -4.34 0.62
C LEU A 16 12.23 -4.43 2.01
N ASN A 17 10.95 -4.74 2.07
CA ASN A 17 10.27 -4.86 3.35
C ASN A 17 9.22 -5.97 3.32
N ALA A 18 8.86 -6.45 4.50
CA ALA A 18 7.75 -7.38 4.67
C ALA A 18 6.63 -6.73 5.47
N LEU A 19 5.43 -7.17 5.18
CA LEU A 19 4.22 -6.76 5.88
C LEU A 19 3.55 -7.99 6.46
N VAL A 20 3.33 -7.97 7.77
CA VAL A 20 2.61 -9.03 8.49
C VAL A 20 1.28 -8.47 8.98
N LYS A 21 0.20 -9.01 8.45
CA LYS A 21 -1.18 -8.62 8.79
C LYS A 21 -1.90 -9.76 9.49
N GLY A 22 -2.57 -9.45 10.59
CA GLY A 22 -3.45 -10.40 11.27
C GLY A 22 -4.70 -10.72 10.43
N PRO A 23 -5.46 -11.77 10.84
CA PRO A 23 -6.73 -12.08 10.19
C PRO A 23 -7.70 -10.92 10.19
N LYS A 24 -8.52 -10.82 9.14
CA LYS A 24 -9.58 -9.80 8.98
C LYS A 24 -9.07 -8.34 9.01
N SER A 25 -7.81 -8.14 8.66
CA SER A 25 -7.24 -6.80 8.52
C SER A 25 -7.75 -6.15 7.24
N VAL A 26 -8.16 -4.88 7.35
CA VAL A 26 -8.58 -4.03 6.23
C VAL A 26 -7.84 -2.71 6.34
N THR A 27 -7.22 -2.28 5.26
CA THR A 27 -6.55 -0.98 5.22
C THR A 27 -7.53 0.15 4.96
N ASN A 28 -7.11 1.38 5.21
CA ASN A 28 -7.77 2.53 4.63
C ASN A 28 -7.66 2.47 3.09
N VAL A 29 -8.56 3.15 2.41
CA VAL A 29 -8.35 3.47 0.99
C VAL A 29 -7.23 4.50 0.92
N HIS A 30 -6.16 4.20 0.19
CA HIS A 30 -4.95 5.00 0.18
C HIS A 30 -4.15 4.87 -1.11
N ASP A 31 -3.20 5.76 -1.30
CA ASP A 31 -2.15 5.63 -2.30
C ASP A 31 -0.76 5.49 -1.64
N HIS A 32 0.27 5.35 -2.45
CA HIS A 32 1.67 5.33 -2.01
C HIS A 32 2.44 6.57 -2.50
N GLY A 33 1.73 7.67 -2.77
CA GLY A 33 2.35 8.88 -3.26
C GLY A 33 3.15 8.66 -4.55
N PRO A 34 4.32 9.27 -4.67
CA PRO A 34 5.16 9.14 -5.87
C PRO A 34 5.90 7.80 -5.96
N SER A 35 5.76 6.91 -4.96
CA SER A 35 6.45 5.62 -4.94
C SER A 35 5.72 4.57 -5.77
N TRP A 36 6.44 3.83 -6.61
CA TRP A 36 5.94 2.56 -7.13
C TRP A 36 6.22 1.45 -6.13
N THR A 37 5.40 0.41 -6.18
CA THR A 37 5.50 -0.75 -5.29
C THR A 37 5.29 -2.04 -6.08
N LEU A 38 6.10 -3.04 -5.81
CA LEU A 38 5.85 -4.43 -6.19
C LEU A 38 5.45 -5.18 -4.93
N TYR A 39 4.30 -5.80 -4.94
CA TYR A 39 3.74 -6.52 -3.81
C TYR A 39 3.49 -7.98 -4.13
N GLY A 40 4.07 -8.86 -3.35
CA GLY A 40 3.85 -10.30 -3.44
C GLY A 40 3.42 -10.88 -2.10
N VAL A 41 2.53 -11.86 -2.13
CA VAL A 41 2.13 -12.61 -0.94
C VAL A 41 2.98 -13.86 -0.83
N LEU A 42 3.62 -14.06 0.32
CA LEU A 42 4.39 -15.27 0.63
C LEU A 42 3.51 -16.34 1.28
N ASN A 43 2.55 -15.91 2.11
CA ASN A 43 1.62 -16.80 2.80
C ASN A 43 0.31 -16.05 3.05
N GLY A 44 -0.82 -16.73 2.92
CA GLY A 44 -2.14 -16.13 3.00
C GLY A 44 -2.62 -15.58 1.67
N GLY A 45 -3.31 -14.46 1.68
CA GLY A 45 -3.83 -13.79 0.49
C GLY A 45 -4.47 -12.47 0.84
N GLU A 46 -4.64 -11.62 -0.14
CA GLU A 46 -5.34 -10.35 0.00
C GLU A 46 -6.28 -10.10 -1.16
N HIS A 47 -7.42 -9.53 -0.86
CA HIS A 47 -8.33 -8.95 -1.84
C HIS A 47 -7.97 -7.48 -2.00
N ILE A 48 -7.75 -7.06 -3.24
CA ILE A 48 -7.38 -5.68 -3.59
C ILE A 48 -8.53 -5.06 -4.37
N GLU A 49 -8.97 -3.91 -3.94
CA GLU A 49 -9.89 -3.06 -4.68
C GLU A 49 -9.17 -1.79 -5.11
N ARG A 50 -9.26 -1.44 -6.41
CA ARG A 50 -8.67 -0.24 -6.98
C ARG A 50 -9.71 0.82 -7.25
N PHE A 51 -9.29 2.08 -7.12
CA PHE A 51 -10.13 3.25 -7.31
C PHE A 51 -9.45 4.25 -8.24
N SER A 52 -10.27 5.06 -8.89
CA SER A 52 -9.82 6.23 -9.64
C SER A 52 -10.53 7.47 -9.15
N ARG A 53 -9.84 8.60 -9.13
CA ARG A 53 -10.47 9.89 -8.86
C ARG A 53 -11.24 10.35 -10.08
N VAL A 54 -12.39 10.95 -9.86
CA VAL A 54 -13.19 11.54 -10.94
C VAL A 54 -12.58 12.84 -11.46
N ASP A 55 -11.84 13.56 -10.60
CA ASP A 55 -11.22 14.86 -10.90
C ASP A 55 -9.80 14.78 -11.50
N ASP A 56 -9.22 13.58 -11.62
CA ASP A 56 -7.89 13.32 -12.20
C ASP A 56 -6.71 14.08 -11.52
N ASN A 57 -6.90 14.66 -10.33
CA ASN A 57 -5.84 15.33 -9.59
C ASN A 57 -5.39 14.52 -8.36
N PRO A 58 -4.26 13.78 -8.43
CA PRO A 58 -3.86 12.86 -7.37
C PRO A 58 -3.25 13.54 -6.13
N THR A 59 -2.94 14.83 -6.19
CA THR A 59 -2.13 15.50 -5.15
C THR A 59 -2.90 16.52 -4.32
N GLU A 60 -4.14 16.84 -4.66
CA GLU A 60 -4.93 17.81 -3.89
C GLU A 60 -5.63 17.16 -2.70
N GLU A 61 -5.52 17.83 -1.56
CA GLU A 61 -6.34 17.56 -0.38
C GLU A 61 -7.72 18.21 -0.53
N GLY A 62 -8.69 17.65 0.17
CA GLY A 62 -10.06 18.17 0.17
C GLY A 62 -11.06 17.16 -0.41
N PRO A 63 -12.29 17.59 -0.70
CA PRO A 63 -13.31 16.68 -1.20
C PRO A 63 -12.91 16.04 -2.52
N ALA A 64 -13.06 14.73 -2.62
CA ALA A 64 -12.86 13.97 -3.85
C ALA A 64 -13.88 12.86 -3.97
N GLU A 65 -14.30 12.63 -5.20
CA GLU A 65 -15.14 11.49 -5.55
C GLU A 65 -14.27 10.39 -6.15
N LEU A 66 -14.41 9.18 -5.62
CA LEU A 66 -13.76 7.97 -6.12
C LEU A 66 -14.77 7.09 -6.82
N LYS A 67 -14.34 6.44 -7.88
CA LYS A 67 -15.06 5.34 -8.53
C LYS A 67 -14.23 4.08 -8.47
N THR A 68 -14.90 2.94 -8.39
CA THR A 68 -14.27 1.62 -8.45
C THR A 68 -13.60 1.42 -9.81
N ASN A 69 -12.37 0.88 -9.80
CA ASN A 69 -11.57 0.66 -10.99
C ASN A 69 -11.08 -0.80 -11.09
N GLY A 70 -11.80 -1.73 -10.52
CA GLY A 70 -11.50 -3.14 -10.54
C GLY A 70 -11.15 -3.72 -9.18
N GLU A 71 -11.24 -5.04 -9.10
CA GLU A 71 -10.87 -5.81 -7.91
C GLU A 71 -10.24 -7.13 -8.32
N PHE A 72 -9.35 -7.65 -7.49
CA PHE A 72 -8.66 -8.93 -7.74
C PHE A 72 -8.03 -9.47 -6.46
N ASP A 73 -7.64 -10.74 -6.49
CA ASP A 73 -6.95 -11.38 -5.38
C ASP A 73 -5.46 -11.53 -5.65
N VAL A 74 -4.65 -11.19 -4.66
CA VAL A 74 -3.22 -11.47 -4.64
C VAL A 74 -3.00 -12.71 -3.77
N VAL A 75 -2.44 -13.74 -4.37
CA VAL A 75 -2.15 -15.03 -3.74
C VAL A 75 -0.68 -15.37 -3.94
N PRO A 76 -0.11 -16.35 -3.22
CA PRO A 76 1.27 -16.76 -3.44
C PRO A 76 1.56 -17.09 -4.91
N GLY A 77 2.64 -16.50 -5.45
CA GLY A 77 3.01 -16.62 -6.86
C GLY A 77 2.54 -15.47 -7.76
N TYR A 78 1.66 -14.63 -7.31
CA TYR A 78 1.23 -13.42 -8.02
C TYR A 78 1.99 -12.19 -7.50
N ILE A 79 2.39 -11.31 -8.41
CA ILE A 79 3.00 -10.01 -8.06
C ILE A 79 2.08 -8.90 -8.55
N ASP A 80 1.65 -8.08 -7.61
CA ASP A 80 0.91 -6.86 -7.90
C ASP A 80 1.88 -5.69 -8.15
N VAL A 81 1.72 -5.05 -9.31
CA VAL A 81 2.48 -3.85 -9.68
C VAL A 81 1.61 -2.64 -9.39
N VAL A 82 2.03 -1.85 -8.41
CA VAL A 82 1.33 -0.65 -7.97
C VAL A 82 2.09 0.59 -8.46
N PRO A 83 1.60 1.26 -9.52
CA PRO A 83 2.23 2.49 -10.00
C PRO A 83 2.11 3.64 -8.98
N PRO A 84 2.91 4.70 -9.14
CA PRO A 84 2.71 5.92 -8.35
C PRO A 84 1.26 6.42 -8.41
N TRP A 85 0.76 6.89 -7.26
CA TRP A 85 -0.56 7.50 -7.10
C TRP A 85 -1.76 6.56 -7.29
N GLU A 86 -1.52 5.27 -7.45
CA GLU A 86 -2.63 4.32 -7.55
C GLU A 86 -3.35 4.19 -6.21
N ILE A 87 -4.66 4.36 -6.25
CA ILE A 87 -5.52 4.31 -5.07
C ILE A 87 -6.09 2.91 -4.93
N HIS A 88 -5.89 2.32 -3.76
CA HIS A 88 -6.40 0.99 -3.47
C HIS A 88 -6.78 0.79 -2.00
N GLN A 89 -7.47 -0.29 -1.76
CA GLN A 89 -7.73 -0.86 -0.44
C GLN A 89 -7.37 -2.34 -0.45
N GLU A 90 -6.83 -2.81 0.65
CA GLU A 90 -6.41 -4.19 0.82
C GLU A 90 -7.17 -4.81 1.99
N ALA A 91 -7.70 -6.00 1.79
CA ALA A 91 -8.38 -6.77 2.83
C ALA A 91 -7.90 -8.21 2.82
N ASN A 92 -7.40 -8.71 3.95
CA ASN A 92 -7.14 -10.14 4.07
C ASN A 92 -8.32 -10.87 4.72
N GLY A 93 -8.44 -12.16 4.40
CA GLY A 93 -9.51 -13.00 4.91
C GLY A 93 -9.25 -13.48 6.35
N ASN A 94 -9.65 -14.71 6.63
CA ASN A 94 -9.61 -15.28 7.98
C ASN A 94 -8.21 -15.75 8.43
N HIS A 95 -7.19 -15.58 7.61
CA HIS A 95 -5.82 -16.04 7.87
C HIS A 95 -4.86 -14.85 7.93
N ARG A 96 -3.76 -15.05 8.65
CA ARG A 96 -2.63 -14.11 8.63
C ARG A 96 -2.04 -14.06 7.22
N THR A 97 -1.72 -12.86 6.76
CA THR A 97 -1.02 -12.63 5.49
C THR A 97 0.38 -12.12 5.74
N ILE A 98 1.33 -12.71 5.03
CA ILE A 98 2.72 -12.24 4.98
C ILE A 98 2.98 -11.80 3.55
N GLY A 99 3.18 -10.49 3.38
CA GLY A 99 3.54 -9.87 2.11
C GLY A 99 5.01 -9.50 2.07
N PHE A 100 5.59 -9.54 0.87
CA PHE A 100 6.92 -9.04 0.59
C PHE A 100 6.83 -7.90 -0.43
N ILE A 101 7.54 -6.82 -0.16
CA ILE A 101 7.39 -5.57 -0.89
C ILE A 101 8.75 -5.08 -1.36
N VAL A 102 8.82 -4.68 -2.64
CA VAL A 102 9.88 -3.83 -3.17
C VAL A 102 9.25 -2.48 -3.47
N ARG A 103 9.82 -1.42 -2.91
CA ARG A 103 9.26 -0.07 -3.03
C ARG A 103 10.36 0.91 -3.44
N SER A 104 10.04 1.87 -4.31
CA SER A 104 11.06 2.80 -4.81
C SER A 104 11.60 3.76 -3.75
N GLN A 105 10.83 4.04 -2.71
CA GLN A 105 11.20 4.94 -1.63
C GLN A 105 10.71 4.41 -0.29
N ARG A 106 11.46 4.68 0.76
CA ARG A 106 11.08 4.33 2.12
C ARG A 106 9.82 5.09 2.57
N SER A 107 8.85 4.38 3.14
CA SER A 107 7.69 5.01 3.80
C SER A 107 8.15 5.96 4.91
N GLY A 108 7.49 7.11 5.02
CA GLY A 108 7.87 8.18 5.94
C GLY A 108 8.72 9.28 5.32
N THR A 109 9.25 9.08 4.10
CA THR A 109 10.07 10.08 3.40
C THR A 109 9.30 10.92 2.39
N PHE A 110 8.03 10.60 2.18
CA PHE A 110 7.15 11.31 1.25
C PHE A 110 5.70 11.28 1.76
N LYS A 111 4.87 12.16 1.21
CA LYS A 111 3.44 12.20 1.52
C LYS A 111 2.68 11.18 0.71
N GLN A 112 1.74 10.51 1.39
CA GLN A 112 0.69 9.66 0.83
C GLN A 112 -0.66 10.25 1.19
N TYR A 113 -1.71 9.79 0.54
CA TYR A 113 -3.07 10.22 0.84
C TYR A 113 -3.92 9.01 1.24
N ARG A 114 -4.82 9.26 2.17
CA ARG A 114 -5.90 8.37 2.53
C ARG A 114 -7.22 9.04 2.18
N TYR A 115 -8.17 8.24 1.77
CA TYR A 115 -9.44 8.68 1.23
C TYR A 115 -10.57 8.14 2.08
N ASP A 116 -11.44 9.03 2.51
CA ASP A 116 -12.71 8.67 3.17
C ASP A 116 -13.80 8.67 2.12
N ILE A 117 -14.19 7.47 1.66
CA ILE A 117 -15.18 7.31 0.59
C ILE A 117 -16.57 7.81 1.03
N GLU A 118 -16.92 7.64 2.31
CA GLU A 118 -18.25 8.02 2.82
C GLU A 118 -18.42 9.52 2.86
N ASN A 119 -17.40 10.25 3.28
CA ASN A 119 -17.43 11.70 3.43
C ASN A 119 -16.82 12.45 2.24
N GLY A 120 -16.13 11.76 1.36
CA GLY A 120 -15.42 12.35 0.22
C GLY A 120 -14.16 13.12 0.61
N ASP A 121 -13.63 12.93 1.81
CA ASP A 121 -12.47 13.65 2.31
C ASP A 121 -11.16 12.96 1.94
N ILE A 122 -10.13 13.77 1.72
CA ILE A 122 -8.75 13.33 1.52
C ILE A 122 -7.87 13.92 2.60
N ALA A 123 -6.99 13.11 3.16
CA ALA A 123 -6.00 13.55 4.13
C ALA A 123 -4.61 13.02 3.80
N SER A 124 -3.60 13.87 3.90
CA SER A 124 -2.21 13.45 3.74
C SER A 124 -1.66 12.83 5.02
N TYR A 125 -0.73 11.90 4.85
CA TYR A 125 0.04 11.31 5.95
C TYR A 125 1.37 10.78 5.42
N ASN A 126 2.29 10.42 6.33
CA ASN A 126 3.63 9.98 5.93
C ASN A 126 3.76 8.47 5.74
N GLY A 127 2.66 7.74 5.75
CA GLY A 127 2.67 6.28 5.65
C GLY A 127 3.02 5.57 6.96
N PRO A 128 3.03 4.24 6.95
CA PRO A 128 3.33 3.45 8.13
C PRO A 128 4.82 3.53 8.50
N THR A 129 5.10 3.39 9.79
CA THR A 129 6.47 3.25 10.27
C THR A 129 7.04 1.89 9.86
N GLN A 130 8.22 1.89 9.27
CA GLN A 130 8.97 0.69 8.95
C GLN A 130 10.01 0.43 10.03
N ILE A 131 9.97 -0.77 10.59
CA ILE A 131 10.85 -1.20 11.68
C ILE A 131 12.04 -1.95 11.07
N PRO A 132 13.30 -1.46 11.25
CA PRO A 132 14.47 -2.20 10.82
C PRO A 132 14.50 -3.61 11.41
N TYR A 133 14.82 -4.58 10.59
CA TYR A 133 14.86 -5.99 10.97
C TYR A 133 16.08 -6.68 10.38
N ASP A 134 16.95 -7.18 11.23
CA ASP A 134 18.12 -7.94 10.81
C ASP A 134 17.72 -9.36 10.47
N LEU A 135 18.09 -9.80 9.28
CA LEU A 135 17.85 -11.17 8.80
C LEU A 135 18.93 -12.18 9.26
N VAL A 136 19.91 -11.71 10.00
CA VAL A 136 21.06 -12.52 10.43
C VAL A 136 20.99 -12.81 11.92
#